data_56b1b05571807cec2b022789c3b2fa70
#
_entry.id   56b1b05571807cec2b022789c3b2fa70
#
_cell.length_a   1.000
_cell.length_b   1.000
_cell.length_c   1.000
_cell.angle_alpha   90.00
_cell.angle_beta   90.00
_cell.angle_gamma   90.00
#
_symmetry.space_group_name_H-M   'P 1'
#
loop_
_entity.id
_entity.type
_entity.pdbx_description
1 polymer ?
#
loop_
_entity_poly.entity_id
_entity_poly.type
_entity_poly.pdbx_seq_one_letter_code
_entity_poly.pdbx_strand_id
1 'polypeptide(L)'
;MYLSMVVFEECLAEYHPRMTGHSDLIKIKFMGVQEAMEGQEYLPDHMLLEHVEYFVSHPVPAAWGCLCIGEPPEDLFKNNICLIFPENTDRTSLYHDVQKIFFLYNSWEMEIRKAMQRNATLEEMCNLCIPIFEKPIFIHDRNNELLAIANEMAGQFSWQYDETFDKYYLPLEILNTFKSSDEYHKTLHTYGAHVFSAKATGYRTLYVNLRIEWVYVGRVCLDEIGTPIRKRDYELLEFFADNIALAMQQGMLLVSDASNVLSILFKGMIDGKSYTKNQLAKPFSYYKWNIDDMFQCITIFCRKSDNAIHTATNLTHRLANMFPNSCVFRNEYQIILVLNLTLENMATDRFFAYIGEFLRLGNLKAGVSMQGHDFMNFRYYYRQTQIAHEVGLSEDLQEPIYYFEKYAFHYFFRQASQVLLPEMLCAPQLLKLIEYDKKHDTEFTYTLQRYLINERNIKITASELHIHRSTMNYRISRLKELLEIDLENSENRLYLLNSFYMLDFKELYQS
;
A
#
# COMPACT_ATOMS: atom_id res chain seq x y z
N MET A 1 8.17 31.73 -15.67
CA MET A 1 8.20 30.30 -16.05
C MET A 1 8.93 30.14 -17.37
N TYR A 2 9.82 29.15 -17.46
CA TYR A 2 10.48 28.79 -18.72
C TYR A 2 9.59 27.80 -19.48
N LEU A 3 9.30 28.07 -20.75
CA LEU A 3 8.42 27.28 -21.62
C LEU A 3 9.17 26.77 -22.85
N SER A 4 8.94 25.52 -23.22
CA SER A 4 9.49 24.96 -24.46
C SER A 4 8.71 25.40 -25.70
N MET A 5 9.31 25.24 -26.86
CA MET A 5 8.65 25.57 -28.15
C MET A 5 7.38 24.76 -28.38
N VAL A 6 7.25 23.57 -27.77
CA VAL A 6 6.05 22.71 -27.86
C VAL A 6 4.81 23.40 -27.29
N VAL A 7 4.96 24.16 -26.20
CA VAL A 7 3.84 24.93 -25.60
C VAL A 7 3.33 25.97 -26.59
N PHE A 8 4.25 26.67 -27.27
CA PHE A 8 3.88 27.70 -28.26
C PHE A 8 3.27 27.09 -29.51
N GLU A 9 3.81 25.95 -30.02
CA GLU A 9 3.22 25.26 -31.18
C GLU A 9 1.75 24.94 -30.92
N GLU A 10 1.36 24.46 -29.79
CA GLU A 10 -0.02 24.12 -29.46
C GLU A 10 -0.89 25.34 -29.11
N CYS A 11 -0.35 26.31 -28.38
CA CYS A 11 -1.11 27.50 -28.01
C CYS A 11 -1.36 28.43 -29.20
N LEU A 12 -0.50 28.39 -30.21
CA LEU A 12 -0.61 29.18 -31.47
C LEU A 12 -1.16 28.37 -32.65
N ALA A 13 -1.85 27.26 -32.35
CA ALA A 13 -2.37 26.36 -33.40
C ALA A 13 -3.28 27.04 -34.44
N GLU A 14 -3.95 28.14 -34.11
CA GLU A 14 -4.75 28.94 -35.01
C GLU A 14 -3.94 29.58 -36.13
N TYR A 15 -2.65 29.83 -35.93
CA TYR A 15 -1.71 30.32 -36.95
C TYR A 15 -1.09 29.19 -37.80
N HIS A 16 -1.47 27.93 -37.56
CA HIS A 16 -0.94 26.75 -38.24
C HIS A 16 0.60 26.69 -38.31
N PRO A 17 1.30 26.83 -37.16
CA PRO A 17 2.76 26.79 -37.12
C PRO A 17 3.31 25.43 -37.50
N ARG A 18 4.50 25.41 -38.10
CA ARG A 18 5.29 24.20 -38.35
C ARG A 18 6.61 24.26 -37.57
N MET A 19 6.84 23.28 -36.67
CA MET A 19 8.10 23.24 -35.95
C MET A 19 9.20 22.65 -36.81
N THR A 20 10.38 23.25 -36.76
CA THR A 20 11.62 22.75 -37.38
C THR A 20 12.78 22.86 -36.39
N GLY A 21 13.82 22.06 -36.58
CA GLY A 21 15.00 22.06 -35.74
C GLY A 21 15.43 20.64 -35.28
N HIS A 22 16.56 20.53 -34.64
CA HIS A 22 17.10 19.26 -34.15
C HIS A 22 16.32 18.78 -32.92
N SER A 23 16.04 17.46 -32.82
CA SER A 23 15.27 16.86 -31.72
C SER A 23 15.81 17.19 -30.32
N ASP A 24 17.12 17.34 -30.18
CA ASP A 24 17.75 17.68 -28.88
C ASP A 24 17.46 19.12 -28.44
N LEU A 25 17.12 20.00 -29.38
CA LEU A 25 16.82 21.41 -29.13
C LEU A 25 15.38 21.64 -28.64
N ILE A 26 14.50 20.65 -28.81
CA ILE A 26 13.09 20.72 -28.33
C ILE A 26 13.02 20.95 -26.81
N LYS A 27 14.06 20.54 -26.08
CA LYS A 27 14.16 20.71 -24.63
C LYS A 27 14.57 22.10 -24.18
N ILE A 28 14.98 22.99 -25.11
CA ILE A 28 15.32 24.38 -24.79
C ILE A 28 14.05 25.10 -24.38
N LYS A 29 14.16 25.88 -23.31
CA LYS A 29 13.05 26.63 -22.73
C LYS A 29 13.35 28.11 -22.73
N PHE A 30 12.33 28.93 -22.95
CA PHE A 30 12.42 30.36 -23.10
C PHE A 30 11.56 31.07 -22.03
N MET A 31 11.99 32.26 -21.61
CA MET A 31 11.25 33.07 -20.65
C MET A 31 10.62 34.34 -21.26
N GLY A 32 10.86 34.62 -22.53
CA GLY A 32 10.32 35.78 -23.21
C GLY A 32 10.44 35.69 -24.74
N VAL A 33 9.95 36.74 -25.40
CA VAL A 33 10.05 36.97 -26.84
C VAL A 33 10.59 38.38 -27.09
N GLN A 34 11.48 38.49 -28.07
CA GLN A 34 12.04 39.79 -28.52
C GLN A 34 11.75 39.94 -30.02
N GLU A 35 11.57 41.21 -30.41
CA GLU A 35 11.62 41.65 -31.78
C GLU A 35 13.03 42.06 -32.15
N ALA A 36 13.44 41.89 -33.42
CA ALA A 36 14.74 42.34 -33.88
C ALA A 36 14.76 43.88 -33.97
N MET A 37 15.76 44.50 -33.32
CA MET A 37 16.03 45.90 -33.38
C MET A 37 17.50 46.15 -33.67
N GLU A 38 17.80 47.09 -34.59
CA GLU A 38 19.17 47.46 -34.91
C GLU A 38 19.95 47.93 -33.67
N GLY A 39 21.09 47.28 -33.41
CA GLY A 39 21.99 47.63 -32.27
C GLY A 39 21.58 47.06 -30.92
N GLN A 40 20.59 46.20 -30.84
CA GLN A 40 20.19 45.55 -29.60
C GLN A 40 20.88 44.21 -29.38
N GLU A 41 21.42 43.93 -28.18
CA GLU A 41 21.86 42.61 -27.77
C GLU A 41 20.65 41.69 -27.52
N TYR A 42 20.68 40.51 -28.11
CA TYR A 42 19.64 39.50 -27.89
C TYR A 42 19.92 38.68 -26.64
N LEU A 43 18.87 38.40 -25.88
CA LEU A 43 18.94 37.55 -24.68
C LEU A 43 18.79 36.08 -25.09
N PRO A 44 19.70 35.19 -24.70
CA PRO A 44 19.72 33.81 -25.17
C PRO A 44 18.54 32.97 -24.69
N ASP A 45 17.82 33.41 -23.65
CA ASP A 45 16.62 32.78 -23.10
C ASP A 45 15.31 33.40 -23.64
N HIS A 46 15.41 34.24 -24.70
CA HIS A 46 14.25 34.83 -25.37
C HIS A 46 14.18 34.32 -26.81
N MET A 47 12.94 34.05 -27.26
CA MET A 47 12.68 33.73 -28.66
C MET A 47 12.75 35.01 -29.51
N LEU A 48 13.31 34.89 -30.70
CA LEU A 48 13.37 35.99 -31.65
C LEU A 48 12.24 35.86 -32.69
N LEU A 49 11.38 36.88 -32.81
CA LEU A 49 10.28 36.92 -33.75
C LEU A 49 10.58 37.89 -34.86
N GLU A 50 10.66 37.35 -36.10
CA GLU A 50 10.88 38.16 -37.30
C GLU A 50 10.40 37.46 -38.59
N HIS A 51 10.37 38.26 -39.70
CA HIS A 51 10.17 37.73 -41.04
C HIS A 51 11.40 36.98 -41.56
N VAL A 52 11.20 36.07 -42.50
CA VAL A 52 12.27 35.20 -43.03
C VAL A 52 13.43 35.99 -43.63
N GLU A 53 13.20 37.13 -44.24
CA GLU A 53 14.23 38.00 -44.83
C GLU A 53 15.23 38.50 -43.80
N TYR A 54 14.76 38.74 -42.57
CA TYR A 54 15.64 39.12 -41.50
C TYR A 54 16.60 37.99 -41.10
N PHE A 55 16.11 36.79 -40.93
CA PHE A 55 16.89 35.61 -40.55
C PHE A 55 17.89 35.19 -41.65
N VAL A 56 17.55 35.43 -42.94
CA VAL A 56 18.47 35.19 -44.05
C VAL A 56 19.64 36.17 -44.04
N SER A 57 19.40 37.43 -43.66
CA SER A 57 20.43 38.46 -43.63
C SER A 57 21.20 38.55 -42.31
N HIS A 58 20.63 38.00 -41.21
CA HIS A 58 21.22 38.06 -39.89
C HIS A 58 21.22 36.66 -39.25
N PRO A 59 22.31 35.87 -39.42
CA PRO A 59 22.40 34.53 -38.87
C PRO A 59 22.29 34.57 -37.33
N VAL A 60 21.41 33.72 -36.77
CA VAL A 60 21.18 33.59 -35.31
C VAL A 60 22.21 32.61 -34.74
N PRO A 61 22.69 32.86 -33.52
CA PRO A 61 23.54 31.88 -32.82
C PRO A 61 22.88 30.52 -32.68
N ALA A 62 23.69 29.45 -32.60
CA ALA A 62 23.18 28.10 -32.40
C ALA A 62 22.41 27.96 -31.08
N ALA A 63 21.44 27.05 -31.04
CA ALA A 63 20.59 26.74 -29.90
C ALA A 63 19.63 27.88 -29.47
N TRP A 64 19.28 28.78 -30.38
CA TRP A 64 18.27 29.82 -30.12
C TRP A 64 16.86 29.38 -30.54
N GLY A 65 15.85 29.99 -29.93
CA GLY A 65 14.44 29.88 -30.33
C GLY A 65 14.05 30.95 -31.32
N CYS A 66 13.45 30.57 -32.43
CA CYS A 66 13.01 31.47 -33.44
C CYS A 66 11.51 31.32 -33.74
N LEU A 67 10.83 32.43 -33.99
CA LEU A 67 9.49 32.51 -34.51
C LEU A 67 9.60 33.21 -35.87
N CYS A 68 9.51 32.43 -36.98
CA CYS A 68 9.78 32.90 -38.31
C CYS A 68 8.48 33.02 -39.10
N ILE A 69 8.22 34.19 -39.67
CA ILE A 69 7.09 34.44 -40.58
C ILE A 69 7.60 34.31 -42.00
N GLY A 70 6.99 33.41 -42.77
CA GLY A 70 7.41 33.06 -44.14
C GLY A 70 8.23 31.78 -44.17
N GLU A 71 8.39 31.19 -45.38
CA GLU A 71 9.04 29.89 -45.58
C GLU A 71 10.56 30.05 -45.69
N PRO A 72 11.35 29.53 -44.69
CA PRO A 72 12.80 29.67 -44.72
C PRO A 72 13.46 28.66 -45.65
N PRO A 73 14.69 28.95 -46.18
CA PRO A 73 15.55 27.95 -46.81
C PRO A 73 15.81 26.74 -45.93
N GLU A 74 15.96 25.54 -46.50
CA GLU A 74 16.03 24.25 -45.77
C GLU A 74 17.04 24.20 -44.63
N ASP A 75 18.18 24.85 -44.73
CA ASP A 75 19.29 24.80 -43.75
C ASP A 75 19.33 25.99 -42.76
N LEU A 76 18.41 26.95 -42.88
CA LEU A 76 18.49 28.21 -42.11
C LEU A 76 18.45 27.98 -40.60
N PHE A 77 17.64 27.06 -40.12
CA PHE A 77 17.44 26.78 -38.67
C PHE A 77 17.97 25.40 -38.26
N LYS A 78 18.96 24.84 -38.97
CA LYS A 78 19.50 23.51 -38.72
C LYS A 78 20.05 23.35 -37.25
N ASN A 79 20.63 24.40 -36.68
CA ASN A 79 21.20 24.43 -35.33
C ASN A 79 20.31 25.15 -34.31
N ASN A 80 19.07 25.46 -34.67
CA ASN A 80 18.13 26.23 -33.88
C ASN A 80 16.81 25.50 -33.75
N ILE A 81 15.94 25.92 -32.85
CA ILE A 81 14.55 25.48 -32.82
C ILE A 81 13.66 26.62 -33.33
N CYS A 82 12.80 26.38 -34.30
CA CYS A 82 12.00 27.42 -34.92
C CYS A 82 10.54 26.97 -35.09
N LEU A 83 9.59 27.87 -34.85
CA LEU A 83 8.22 27.78 -35.36
C LEU A 83 8.10 28.67 -36.57
N ILE A 84 7.69 28.08 -37.69
CA ILE A 84 7.49 28.73 -38.97
C ILE A 84 6.01 29.02 -39.11
N PHE A 85 5.66 30.27 -39.39
CA PHE A 85 4.29 30.76 -39.58
C PHE A 85 4.07 31.10 -41.04
N PRO A 86 2.82 31.03 -41.57
CA PRO A 86 2.48 31.47 -42.92
C PRO A 86 2.88 32.92 -43.16
N GLU A 87 3.25 33.24 -44.42
CA GLU A 87 3.73 34.58 -44.83
C GLU A 87 2.71 35.71 -44.60
N ASN A 88 1.42 35.39 -44.58
CA ASN A 88 0.34 36.33 -44.31
C ASN A 88 0.04 36.53 -42.81
N THR A 89 0.84 35.99 -41.92
CA THR A 89 0.68 36.15 -40.45
C THR A 89 1.04 37.58 -40.07
N ASP A 90 0.12 38.26 -39.35
CA ASP A 90 0.42 39.58 -38.79
C ASP A 90 1.38 39.45 -37.62
N ARG A 91 2.58 40.02 -37.81
CA ARG A 91 3.68 39.98 -36.79
C ARG A 91 3.25 40.55 -35.46
N THR A 92 2.53 41.67 -35.46
CA THR A 92 2.12 42.38 -34.24
C THR A 92 1.13 41.57 -33.43
N SER A 93 0.16 40.95 -34.09
CA SER A 93 -0.82 40.07 -33.45
C SER A 93 -0.12 38.82 -32.87
N LEU A 94 0.77 38.20 -33.65
CA LEU A 94 1.55 37.05 -33.21
C LEU A 94 2.41 37.38 -31.97
N TYR A 95 3.11 38.51 -31.98
CA TYR A 95 3.90 38.99 -30.84
C TYR A 95 3.04 39.14 -29.59
N HIS A 96 1.89 39.79 -29.69
CA HIS A 96 0.94 39.94 -28.57
C HIS A 96 0.42 38.61 -28.06
N ASP A 97 0.13 37.66 -28.91
CA ASP A 97 -0.37 36.35 -28.49
C ASP A 97 0.73 35.51 -27.82
N VAL A 98 1.97 35.58 -28.29
CA VAL A 98 3.12 35.00 -27.63
C VAL A 98 3.31 35.60 -26.21
N GLN A 99 3.20 36.92 -26.10
CA GLN A 99 3.27 37.60 -24.79
C GLN A 99 2.12 37.17 -23.87
N LYS A 100 0.89 36.99 -24.36
CA LYS A 100 -0.25 36.49 -23.57
C LYS A 100 0.01 35.09 -23.04
N ILE A 101 0.65 34.23 -23.84
CA ILE A 101 1.05 32.88 -23.41
C ILE A 101 2.02 32.97 -22.24
N PHE A 102 3.07 33.77 -22.36
CA PHE A 102 4.00 33.98 -21.23
C PHE A 102 3.31 34.57 -20.01
N PHE A 103 2.42 35.54 -20.19
CA PHE A 103 1.68 36.12 -19.09
C PHE A 103 0.79 35.10 -18.39
N LEU A 104 0.08 34.25 -19.12
CA LEU A 104 -0.77 33.21 -18.57
C LEU A 104 0.04 32.26 -17.66
N TYR A 105 1.11 31.69 -18.18
CA TYR A 105 1.90 30.69 -17.44
C TYR A 105 2.75 31.30 -16.33
N ASN A 106 3.26 32.54 -16.48
CA ASN A 106 3.93 33.26 -15.41
C ASN A 106 2.96 33.61 -14.27
N SER A 107 1.73 33.99 -14.60
CA SER A 107 0.70 34.25 -13.60
C SER A 107 0.35 32.96 -12.84
N TRP A 108 0.21 31.83 -13.53
CA TRP A 108 -0.03 30.54 -12.90
C TRP A 108 1.12 30.11 -11.99
N GLU A 109 2.37 30.22 -12.43
CA GLU A 109 3.55 29.97 -11.58
C GLU A 109 3.53 30.84 -10.32
N MET A 110 3.21 32.13 -10.47
CA MET A 110 3.15 33.07 -9.34
C MET A 110 2.05 32.68 -8.34
N GLU A 111 0.86 32.26 -8.81
CA GLU A 111 -0.21 31.81 -7.92
C GLU A 111 0.16 30.51 -7.19
N ILE A 112 0.83 29.54 -7.85
CA ILE A 112 1.36 28.35 -7.18
C ILE A 112 2.37 28.74 -6.09
N ARG A 113 3.33 29.62 -6.39
CA ARG A 113 4.32 30.09 -5.40
C ARG A 113 3.67 30.81 -4.21
N LYS A 114 2.66 31.66 -4.45
CA LYS A 114 1.88 32.29 -3.38
C LYS A 114 1.12 31.25 -2.55
N ALA A 115 0.51 30.26 -3.19
CA ALA A 115 -0.17 29.17 -2.49
C ALA A 115 0.79 28.41 -1.56
N MET A 116 1.99 28.06 -2.05
CA MET A 116 3.03 27.43 -1.24
C MET A 116 3.47 28.30 -0.05
N GLN A 117 3.69 29.61 -0.27
CA GLN A 117 4.12 30.53 0.80
C GLN A 117 3.09 30.67 1.94
N ARG A 118 1.79 30.58 1.62
CA ARG A 118 0.71 30.61 2.62
C ARG A 118 0.33 29.25 3.18
N ASN A 119 1.08 28.18 2.83
CA ASN A 119 0.76 26.80 3.20
C ASN A 119 -0.66 26.38 2.76
N ALA A 120 -1.05 26.74 1.54
CA ALA A 120 -2.33 26.33 0.97
C ALA A 120 -2.46 24.80 0.92
N THR A 121 -3.69 24.30 0.94
CA THR A 121 -3.95 22.87 0.81
C THR A 121 -3.59 22.37 -0.59
N LEU A 122 -3.32 21.05 -0.71
CA LEU A 122 -3.07 20.44 -2.02
C LEU A 122 -4.29 20.56 -2.95
N GLU A 123 -5.49 20.58 -2.39
CA GLU A 123 -6.73 20.80 -3.14
C GLU A 123 -6.80 22.22 -3.72
N GLU A 124 -6.46 23.25 -2.92
CA GLU A 124 -6.34 24.63 -3.43
C GLU A 124 -5.30 24.72 -4.56
N MET A 125 -4.16 24.02 -4.44
CA MET A 125 -3.15 23.97 -5.50
C MET A 125 -3.66 23.26 -6.76
N CYS A 126 -4.37 22.15 -6.63
CA CYS A 126 -5.01 21.47 -7.76
C CYS A 126 -6.04 22.36 -8.48
N ASN A 127 -6.80 23.16 -7.74
CA ASN A 127 -7.78 24.07 -8.32
C ASN A 127 -7.13 25.15 -9.21
N LEU A 128 -5.88 25.57 -8.92
CA LEU A 128 -5.12 26.46 -9.79
C LEU A 128 -4.77 25.86 -11.16
N CYS A 129 -4.86 24.54 -11.29
CA CYS A 129 -4.57 23.81 -12.51
C CYS A 129 -5.77 23.73 -13.48
N ILE A 130 -7.00 23.99 -13.01
CA ILE A 130 -8.22 23.84 -13.81
C ILE A 130 -8.15 24.63 -15.13
N PRO A 131 -7.80 25.94 -15.13
CA PRO A 131 -7.77 26.72 -16.38
C PRO A 131 -6.60 26.36 -17.30
N ILE A 132 -5.61 25.60 -16.82
CA ILE A 132 -4.42 25.18 -17.58
C ILE A 132 -4.66 23.88 -18.32
N PHE A 133 -5.20 22.88 -17.62
CA PHE A 133 -5.36 21.53 -18.16
C PHE A 133 -6.76 21.23 -18.71
N GLU A 134 -7.80 21.85 -18.12
CA GLU A 134 -9.21 21.61 -18.48
C GLU A 134 -9.64 20.14 -18.35
N LYS A 135 -8.94 19.38 -17.51
CA LYS A 135 -9.10 17.95 -17.27
C LYS A 135 -9.16 17.66 -15.78
N PRO A 136 -9.71 16.51 -15.38
CA PRO A 136 -9.60 16.06 -13.99
C PRO A 136 -8.13 15.89 -13.58
N ILE A 137 -7.76 16.51 -12.47
CA ILE A 137 -6.43 16.38 -11.86
C ILE A 137 -6.57 15.93 -10.43
N PHE A 138 -5.75 14.99 -10.01
CA PHE A 138 -5.72 14.51 -8.64
C PHE A 138 -4.31 14.14 -8.19
N ILE A 139 -4.14 14.11 -6.88
CA ILE A 139 -2.92 13.70 -6.21
C ILE A 139 -3.27 12.56 -5.27
N HIS A 140 -2.55 11.47 -5.36
CA HIS A 140 -2.62 10.41 -4.37
C HIS A 140 -1.24 10.17 -3.76
N ASP A 141 -1.22 9.70 -2.53
CA ASP A 141 0.01 9.29 -1.86
C ASP A 141 0.50 7.92 -2.35
N ARG A 142 1.65 7.49 -1.84
CA ARG A 142 2.20 6.15 -2.12
C ARG A 142 1.27 5.00 -1.67
N ASN A 143 0.26 5.30 -0.86
CA ASN A 143 -0.72 4.36 -0.30
C ASN A 143 -2.01 4.32 -1.12
N ASN A 144 -2.07 5.10 -2.21
CA ASN A 144 -3.27 5.34 -3.02
C ASN A 144 -4.42 5.99 -2.21
N GLU A 145 -4.08 6.73 -1.15
CA GLU A 145 -4.99 7.66 -0.49
C GLU A 145 -5.10 8.92 -1.33
N LEU A 146 -6.32 9.37 -1.62
CA LEU A 146 -6.56 10.62 -2.32
C LEU A 146 -6.17 11.79 -1.41
N LEU A 147 -5.18 12.58 -1.84
CA LEU A 147 -4.74 13.76 -1.13
C LEU A 147 -5.43 15.04 -1.62
N ALA A 148 -5.75 15.10 -2.90
CA ALA A 148 -6.45 16.22 -3.53
C ALA A 148 -7.03 15.80 -4.87
N ILE A 149 -8.15 16.43 -5.23
CA ILE A 149 -8.77 16.29 -6.55
C ILE A 149 -9.38 17.62 -6.97
N ALA A 150 -9.34 17.94 -8.27
CA ALA A 150 -9.99 19.08 -8.84
C ALA A 150 -10.54 18.76 -10.22
N ASN A 151 -11.61 19.48 -10.61
CA ASN A 151 -12.29 19.34 -11.89
C ASN A 151 -12.81 17.93 -12.16
N GLU A 152 -13.46 17.31 -11.17
CA GLU A 152 -14.10 15.99 -11.34
C GLU A 152 -15.09 15.99 -12.49
N MET A 153 -15.05 14.96 -13.32
CA MET A 153 -15.90 14.81 -14.49
C MET A 153 -16.60 13.46 -14.52
N ALA A 154 -17.77 13.42 -15.15
CA ALA A 154 -18.49 12.16 -15.36
C ALA A 154 -17.63 11.17 -16.19
N GLY A 155 -17.57 9.93 -15.74
CA GLY A 155 -16.75 8.88 -16.38
C GLY A 155 -15.44 8.58 -15.66
N GLN A 156 -15.04 9.36 -14.64
CA GLN A 156 -13.97 8.94 -13.75
C GLN A 156 -14.42 7.76 -12.87
N PHE A 157 -13.45 6.93 -12.45
CA PHE A 157 -13.74 5.94 -11.42
C PHE A 157 -14.05 6.66 -10.10
N SER A 158 -14.99 6.10 -9.33
CA SER A 158 -15.35 6.66 -8.02
C SER A 158 -14.33 6.26 -6.96
N TRP A 159 -13.77 7.23 -6.27
CA TRP A 159 -12.95 6.99 -5.09
C TRP A 159 -13.81 6.37 -3.99
N GLN A 160 -13.28 5.38 -3.31
CA GLN A 160 -13.98 4.70 -2.21
C GLN A 160 -13.80 5.50 -0.94
N TYR A 161 -14.90 6.07 -0.44
CA TYR A 161 -14.92 6.77 0.84
C TYR A 161 -14.94 5.78 2.00
N ASP A 162 -14.08 6.00 2.97
CA ASP A 162 -14.02 5.24 4.21
C ASP A 162 -14.54 6.12 5.35
N GLU A 163 -15.76 5.82 5.83
CA GLU A 163 -16.43 6.59 6.89
C GLU A 163 -15.67 6.57 8.23
N THR A 164 -14.84 5.55 8.46
CA THR A 164 -14.09 5.41 9.72
C THR A 164 -12.95 6.42 9.80
N PHE A 165 -12.39 6.82 8.64
CA PHE A 165 -11.20 7.66 8.56
C PHE A 165 -11.45 9.02 7.92
N ASP A 166 -12.67 9.26 7.43
CA ASP A 166 -13.00 10.47 6.69
C ASP A 166 -12.03 10.70 5.52
N LYS A 167 -11.74 9.60 4.77
CA LYS A 167 -10.74 9.59 3.69
C LYS A 167 -11.20 8.81 2.48
N TYR A 168 -10.66 9.17 1.33
CA TYR A 168 -10.90 8.50 0.06
C TYR A 168 -9.69 7.65 -0.34
N TYR A 169 -9.95 6.44 -0.84
CA TYR A 169 -8.93 5.51 -1.31
C TYR A 169 -9.25 5.00 -2.70
N LEU A 170 -8.22 4.58 -3.43
CA LEU A 170 -8.40 3.88 -4.69
C LEU A 170 -9.16 2.55 -4.44
N PRO A 171 -10.23 2.25 -5.22
CA PRO A 171 -10.99 1.02 -5.08
C PRO A 171 -10.10 -0.22 -5.16
N LEU A 172 -10.35 -1.21 -4.28
CA LEU A 172 -9.56 -2.44 -4.21
C LEU A 172 -9.58 -3.25 -5.52
N GLU A 173 -10.66 -3.17 -6.28
CA GLU A 173 -10.76 -3.80 -7.61
C GLU A 173 -9.74 -3.24 -8.58
N ILE A 174 -9.58 -1.91 -8.61
CA ILE A 174 -8.57 -1.22 -9.43
C ILE A 174 -7.16 -1.57 -8.94
N LEU A 175 -6.93 -1.57 -7.63
CA LEU A 175 -5.66 -2.00 -7.04
C LEU A 175 -5.28 -3.43 -7.42
N ASN A 176 -6.24 -4.35 -7.42
CA ASN A 176 -5.99 -5.74 -7.83
C ASN A 176 -5.67 -5.85 -9.33
N THR A 177 -6.31 -5.02 -10.17
CA THR A 177 -5.98 -4.92 -11.60
C THR A 177 -4.56 -4.40 -11.79
N PHE A 178 -4.14 -3.40 -11.01
CA PHE A 178 -2.77 -2.88 -11.03
C PHE A 178 -1.75 -3.92 -10.56
N LYS A 179 -2.06 -4.73 -9.55
CA LYS A 179 -1.18 -5.80 -9.06
C LYS A 179 -0.85 -6.85 -10.13
N SER A 180 -1.74 -7.08 -11.07
CA SER A 180 -1.54 -8.04 -12.18
C SER A 180 -0.94 -7.42 -13.43
N SER A 181 -0.71 -6.09 -13.46
CA SER A 181 -0.26 -5.36 -14.63
C SER A 181 1.24 -5.08 -14.63
N ASP A 182 1.98 -5.68 -15.57
CA ASP A 182 3.40 -5.35 -15.80
C ASP A 182 3.60 -3.87 -16.17
N GLU A 183 2.62 -3.25 -16.83
CA GLU A 183 2.65 -1.83 -17.14
C GLU A 183 2.66 -0.98 -15.86
N TYR A 184 1.78 -1.29 -14.90
CA TYR A 184 1.73 -0.57 -13.63
C TYR A 184 3.05 -0.68 -12.86
N HIS A 185 3.67 -1.85 -12.82
CA HIS A 185 4.96 -2.04 -12.16
C HIS A 185 6.05 -1.14 -12.75
N LYS A 186 6.08 -1.00 -14.07
CA LYS A 186 7.04 -0.12 -14.76
C LYS A 186 6.80 1.35 -14.41
N THR A 187 5.53 1.77 -14.21
CA THR A 187 5.23 3.17 -13.90
C THR A 187 5.86 3.66 -12.59
N LEU A 188 6.10 2.78 -11.63
CA LEU A 188 6.70 3.14 -10.34
C LEU A 188 8.17 3.58 -10.44
N HIS A 189 8.84 3.21 -11.53
CA HIS A 189 10.26 3.49 -11.78
C HIS A 189 10.49 4.61 -12.79
N THR A 190 9.43 5.22 -13.34
CA THR A 190 9.56 6.31 -14.31
C THR A 190 9.91 7.63 -13.64
N TYR A 191 10.61 8.47 -14.41
CA TYR A 191 10.92 9.86 -14.08
C TYR A 191 10.32 10.76 -15.16
N GLY A 192 9.78 11.92 -14.75
CA GLY A 192 9.06 12.82 -15.64
C GLY A 192 7.63 12.34 -15.93
N ALA A 193 7.01 12.99 -16.92
CA ALA A 193 5.63 12.74 -17.29
C ALA A 193 5.49 11.55 -18.25
N HIS A 194 4.61 10.63 -17.92
CA HIS A 194 4.30 9.43 -18.71
C HIS A 194 2.80 9.18 -18.76
N VAL A 195 2.35 8.46 -19.80
CA VAL A 195 0.96 8.06 -19.94
C VAL A 195 0.77 6.60 -19.52
N PHE A 196 -0.21 6.37 -18.68
CA PHE A 196 -0.73 5.05 -18.33
C PHE A 196 -1.88 4.70 -19.27
N SER A 197 -1.94 3.45 -19.73
CA SER A 197 -2.91 3.02 -20.74
C SER A 197 -4.35 2.97 -20.18
N ALA A 198 -5.33 3.01 -21.09
CA ALA A 198 -6.76 2.95 -20.75
C ALA A 198 -7.25 1.59 -20.25
N LYS A 199 -6.39 0.56 -20.17
CA LYS A 199 -6.80 -0.83 -19.91
C LYS A 199 -7.45 -1.03 -18.54
N ALA A 200 -7.00 -0.30 -17.53
CA ALA A 200 -7.45 -0.46 -16.16
C ALA A 200 -8.66 0.43 -15.81
N THR A 201 -8.70 1.64 -16.34
CA THR A 201 -9.66 2.69 -15.96
C THR A 201 -10.66 3.04 -17.06
N GLY A 202 -10.41 2.59 -18.31
CA GLY A 202 -11.21 2.93 -19.49
C GLY A 202 -10.75 4.20 -20.21
N TYR A 203 -9.82 4.98 -19.65
CA TYR A 203 -9.23 6.18 -20.24
C TYR A 203 -7.73 6.24 -19.92
N ARG A 204 -6.98 7.04 -20.68
CA ARG A 204 -5.54 7.25 -20.42
C ARG A 204 -5.35 8.26 -19.30
N THR A 205 -4.28 8.09 -18.55
CA THR A 205 -3.91 9.01 -17.46
C THR A 205 -2.48 9.47 -17.67
N LEU A 206 -2.26 10.77 -17.82
CA LEU A 206 -0.92 11.36 -17.75
C LEU A 206 -0.52 11.48 -16.27
N TYR A 207 0.66 11.02 -15.91
CA TYR A 207 1.10 11.03 -14.51
C TYR A 207 2.57 11.45 -14.37
N VAL A 208 2.88 12.00 -13.21
CA VAL A 208 4.23 12.28 -12.73
C VAL A 208 4.39 11.70 -11.33
N ASN A 209 5.43 10.90 -11.12
CA ASN A 209 5.75 10.36 -9.81
C ASN A 209 6.37 11.44 -8.92
N LEU A 210 5.78 11.64 -7.75
CA LEU A 210 6.32 12.53 -6.72
C LEU A 210 7.41 11.81 -5.94
N ARG A 211 8.58 12.45 -5.80
CA ARG A 211 9.71 11.93 -5.06
C ARG A 211 10.29 12.99 -4.13
N ILE A 212 10.61 12.57 -2.90
CA ILE A 212 11.33 13.39 -1.92
C ILE A 212 12.59 12.60 -1.56
N GLU A 213 13.76 13.22 -1.72
CA GLU A 213 15.06 12.55 -1.47
C GLU A 213 15.16 11.16 -2.15
N TRP A 214 14.73 11.08 -3.43
CA TRP A 214 14.68 9.87 -4.26
C TRP A 214 13.64 8.82 -3.85
N VAL A 215 12.93 9.02 -2.74
CA VAL A 215 11.85 8.14 -2.28
C VAL A 215 10.54 8.51 -2.97
N TYR A 216 9.87 7.52 -3.56
CA TYR A 216 8.51 7.69 -4.11
C TYR A 216 7.52 7.96 -2.96
N VAL A 217 6.82 9.09 -3.03
CA VAL A 217 5.87 9.52 -1.99
C VAL A 217 4.43 9.60 -2.49
N GLY A 218 4.20 9.60 -3.79
CA GLY A 218 2.88 9.71 -4.38
C GLY A 218 2.96 10.01 -5.87
N ARG A 219 1.85 10.50 -6.42
CA ARG A 219 1.73 10.77 -7.85
C ARG A 219 0.73 11.89 -8.10
N VAL A 220 1.05 12.76 -9.04
CA VAL A 220 0.08 13.68 -9.67
C VAL A 220 -0.43 13.01 -10.93
N CYS A 221 -1.71 13.00 -11.13
CA CYS A 221 -2.40 12.38 -12.26
C CYS A 221 -3.34 13.37 -12.95
N LEU A 222 -3.41 13.26 -14.26
CA LEU A 222 -4.31 14.02 -15.13
C LEU A 222 -5.05 13.04 -16.04
N ASP A 223 -6.36 12.90 -15.85
CA ASP A 223 -7.17 11.94 -16.60
C ASP A 223 -7.59 12.50 -17.96
N GLU A 224 -7.49 11.67 -18.99
CA GLU A 224 -7.92 12.01 -20.34
C GLU A 224 -9.44 11.89 -20.48
N ILE A 225 -10.14 12.82 -19.83
CA ILE A 225 -11.60 12.93 -19.87
C ILE A 225 -11.98 14.35 -20.34
N GLY A 226 -12.95 14.44 -21.21
CA GLY A 226 -13.38 15.70 -21.83
C GLY A 226 -12.49 16.14 -22.98
N THR A 227 -11.20 16.31 -22.76
CA THR A 227 -10.24 16.73 -23.80
C THR A 227 -9.05 15.78 -23.87
N PRO A 228 -8.40 15.58 -25.06
CA PRO A 228 -7.24 14.71 -25.16
C PRO A 228 -6.03 15.26 -24.41
N ILE A 229 -5.10 14.38 -23.97
CA ILE A 229 -3.79 14.78 -23.45
C ILE A 229 -3.01 15.45 -24.57
N ARG A 230 -2.57 16.69 -24.34
CA ARG A 230 -1.78 17.53 -25.26
C ARG A 230 -0.29 17.38 -24.96
N LYS A 231 0.58 17.63 -25.94
CA LYS A 231 2.04 17.58 -25.76
C LYS A 231 2.52 18.55 -24.67
N ARG A 232 1.94 19.74 -24.58
CA ARG A 232 2.25 20.73 -23.55
C ARG A 232 1.90 20.26 -22.13
N ASP A 233 0.90 19.37 -21.98
CA ASP A 233 0.45 18.89 -20.67
C ASP A 233 1.57 18.12 -19.94
N TYR A 234 2.50 17.48 -20.67
CA TYR A 234 3.64 16.77 -20.09
C TYR A 234 4.55 17.71 -19.29
N GLU A 235 5.02 18.78 -19.94
CA GLU A 235 5.92 19.75 -19.33
C GLU A 235 5.25 20.52 -18.19
N LEU A 236 3.99 20.91 -18.36
CA LEU A 236 3.23 21.66 -17.37
C LEU A 236 2.91 20.80 -16.14
N LEU A 237 2.64 19.51 -16.33
CA LEU A 237 2.40 18.58 -15.22
C LEU A 237 3.69 18.28 -14.46
N GLU A 238 4.84 18.17 -15.13
CA GLU A 238 6.14 18.06 -14.48
C GLU A 238 6.42 19.26 -13.59
N PHE A 239 6.23 20.49 -14.14
CA PHE A 239 6.40 21.72 -13.36
C PHE A 239 5.49 21.73 -12.11
N PHE A 240 4.22 21.36 -12.26
CA PHE A 240 3.28 21.30 -11.15
C PHE A 240 3.71 20.24 -10.12
N ALA A 241 4.09 19.05 -10.57
CA ALA A 241 4.52 17.95 -9.71
C ALA A 241 5.77 18.30 -8.88
N ASP A 242 6.75 19.02 -9.44
CA ASP A 242 7.92 19.51 -8.72
C ASP A 242 7.53 20.45 -7.57
N ASN A 243 6.57 21.35 -7.81
CA ASN A 243 6.07 22.23 -6.76
C ASN A 243 5.26 21.47 -5.69
N ILE A 244 4.47 20.47 -6.08
CA ILE A 244 3.76 19.60 -5.12
C ILE A 244 4.75 18.80 -4.27
N ALA A 245 5.78 18.21 -4.88
CA ALA A 245 6.82 17.49 -4.12
C ALA A 245 7.50 18.38 -3.09
N LEU A 246 7.80 19.63 -3.46
CA LEU A 246 8.38 20.63 -2.55
C LEU A 246 7.41 21.01 -1.42
N ALA A 247 6.12 21.23 -1.72
CA ALA A 247 5.09 21.52 -0.73
C ALA A 247 4.91 20.35 0.25
N MET A 248 4.89 19.11 -0.26
CA MET A 248 4.82 17.91 0.57
C MET A 248 6.06 17.75 1.46
N GLN A 249 7.25 18.05 0.95
CA GLN A 249 8.49 18.01 1.74
C GLN A 249 8.43 19.01 2.90
N GLN A 250 7.96 20.22 2.67
CA GLN A 250 7.78 21.24 3.72
C GLN A 250 6.73 20.81 4.76
N GLY A 251 5.63 20.20 4.34
CA GLY A 251 4.60 19.65 5.23
C GLY A 251 5.07 18.40 6.00
N MET A 252 5.87 17.53 5.39
CA MET A 252 6.41 16.33 6.05
C MET A 252 7.43 16.62 7.14
N LEU A 253 8.16 17.73 7.07
CA LEU A 253 9.04 18.17 8.17
C LEU A 253 8.28 18.47 9.47
N LEU A 254 6.96 18.63 9.40
CA LEU A 254 6.10 18.83 10.58
C LEU A 254 5.47 17.52 11.13
N VAL A 255 5.56 16.40 10.39
CA VAL A 255 4.89 15.12 10.71
C VAL A 255 5.87 13.96 10.92
N SER A 256 7.16 14.12 10.60
CA SER A 256 8.11 13.02 10.72
C SER A 256 8.75 12.97 12.11
N ASP A 257 8.84 11.82 12.65
CA ASP A 257 9.70 11.19 13.66
C ASP A 257 8.98 10.42 14.76
N ALA A 258 7.70 10.69 15.01
CA ALA A 258 7.02 10.01 16.11
C ALA A 258 6.81 8.50 15.86
N SER A 259 6.38 8.07 14.67
CA SER A 259 6.09 6.63 14.39
C SER A 259 7.33 5.73 14.27
N ASN A 260 8.53 6.31 14.21
CA ASN A 260 9.75 5.54 13.91
C ASN A 260 10.38 4.91 15.17
N VAL A 261 10.28 5.55 16.33
CA VAL A 261 10.99 5.10 17.55
C VAL A 261 10.39 3.82 18.13
N LEU A 262 9.05 3.71 18.24
CA LEU A 262 8.41 2.48 18.71
C LEU A 262 8.68 1.30 17.78
N SER A 263 8.61 1.53 16.46
CA SER A 263 8.90 0.49 15.48
C SER A 263 10.34 -0.02 15.55
N ILE A 264 11.31 0.86 15.81
CA ILE A 264 12.73 0.49 16.03
C ILE A 264 12.86 -0.38 17.27
N LEU A 265 12.19 -0.01 18.36
CA LEU A 265 12.20 -0.80 19.62
C LEU A 265 11.60 -2.19 19.40
N PHE A 266 10.39 -2.27 18.82
CA PHE A 266 9.75 -3.55 18.58
C PHE A 266 10.52 -4.44 17.59
N LYS A 267 11.10 -3.86 16.52
CA LYS A 267 12.01 -4.60 15.63
C LYS A 267 13.22 -5.12 16.40
N GLY A 268 13.85 -4.28 17.22
CA GLY A 268 14.97 -4.72 18.06
C GLY A 268 14.60 -5.88 18.98
N MET A 269 13.38 -5.87 19.59
CA MET A 269 12.90 -6.99 20.40
C MET A 269 12.68 -8.26 19.59
N ILE A 270 12.14 -8.14 18.37
CA ILE A 270 11.99 -9.28 17.44
C ILE A 270 13.35 -9.88 17.13
N ASP A 271 14.36 -9.05 16.87
CA ASP A 271 15.75 -9.44 16.58
C ASP A 271 16.50 -9.95 17.82
N GLY A 272 15.85 -10.02 18.98
CA GLY A 272 16.41 -10.56 20.23
C GLY A 272 17.13 -9.55 21.11
N LYS A 273 17.05 -8.24 20.82
CA LYS A 273 17.55 -7.21 21.72
C LYS A 273 16.69 -7.12 22.97
N SER A 274 17.33 -7.04 24.12
CA SER A 274 16.68 -6.84 25.42
C SER A 274 16.75 -5.36 25.83
N TYR A 275 15.65 -4.83 26.34
CA TYR A 275 15.56 -3.47 26.83
C TYR A 275 15.18 -3.48 28.31
N THR A 276 15.63 -2.48 29.07
CA THR A 276 15.17 -2.25 30.44
C THR A 276 13.86 -1.45 30.43
N LYS A 277 13.09 -1.54 31.51
CA LYS A 277 11.87 -0.72 31.69
C LYS A 277 12.14 0.78 31.49
N ASN A 278 13.26 1.29 31.99
CA ASN A 278 13.64 2.70 31.85
C ASN A 278 13.94 3.10 30.38
N GLN A 279 14.48 2.19 29.57
CA GLN A 279 14.73 2.44 28.16
C GLN A 279 13.45 2.47 27.34
N LEU A 280 12.40 1.77 27.76
CA LEU A 280 11.08 1.80 27.11
C LEU A 280 10.22 2.97 27.59
N ALA A 281 10.31 3.37 28.85
CA ALA A 281 9.42 4.35 29.48
C ALA A 281 9.38 5.69 28.73
N LYS A 282 10.56 6.24 28.36
CA LYS A 282 10.63 7.52 27.66
C LYS A 282 10.06 7.47 26.25
N PRO A 283 10.41 6.52 25.36
CA PRO A 283 9.77 6.36 24.07
C PRO A 283 8.26 6.11 24.17
N PHE A 284 7.82 5.27 25.10
CA PHE A 284 6.41 4.96 25.28
C PHE A 284 5.59 6.20 25.70
N SER A 285 6.10 7.00 26.64
CA SER A 285 5.41 8.22 27.10
C SER A 285 5.21 9.24 25.99
N TYR A 286 6.10 9.28 24.99
CA TYR A 286 5.96 10.14 23.82
C TYR A 286 4.71 9.83 23.00
N TYR A 287 4.30 8.55 22.97
CA TYR A 287 3.09 8.07 22.31
C TYR A 287 1.89 7.95 23.26
N LYS A 288 2.00 8.47 24.49
CA LYS A 288 1.01 8.28 25.55
C LYS A 288 0.81 6.80 25.96
N TRP A 289 1.74 5.92 25.59
CA TRP A 289 1.75 4.52 26.01
C TRP A 289 2.34 4.40 27.41
N ASN A 290 1.83 3.43 28.15
CA ASN A 290 2.39 3.02 29.43
C ASN A 290 3.00 1.62 29.29
N ILE A 291 4.02 1.32 30.08
CA ILE A 291 4.68 0.00 30.06
C ILE A 291 3.76 -1.13 30.56
N ASP A 292 2.73 -0.79 31.30
CA ASP A 292 1.73 -1.72 31.85
C ASP A 292 0.44 -1.75 31.02
N ASP A 293 0.41 -1.08 29.86
CA ASP A 293 -0.75 -1.12 28.95
C ASP A 293 -0.99 -2.54 28.43
N MET A 294 -2.25 -2.87 28.21
CA MET A 294 -2.63 -4.10 27.54
C MET A 294 -2.42 -3.96 26.02
N PHE A 295 -1.84 -4.97 25.41
CA PHE A 295 -1.60 -4.97 23.96
C PHE A 295 -1.89 -6.33 23.33
N GLN A 296 -2.01 -6.32 22.00
CA GLN A 296 -2.07 -7.52 21.19
C GLN A 296 -1.21 -7.34 19.94
N CYS A 297 -0.46 -8.37 19.56
CA CYS A 297 0.35 -8.38 18.36
C CYS A 297 -0.40 -9.07 17.23
N ILE A 298 -0.44 -8.42 16.06
CA ILE A 298 -1.03 -8.96 14.84
C ILE A 298 0.03 -8.89 13.74
N THR A 299 0.24 -9.99 13.05
CA THR A 299 1.16 -10.04 11.91
C THR A 299 0.38 -10.39 10.65
N ILE A 300 0.41 -9.50 9.66
CA ILE A 300 -0.16 -9.70 8.33
C ILE A 300 0.95 -10.18 7.41
N PHE A 301 0.74 -11.31 6.73
CA PHE A 301 1.71 -11.95 5.85
C PHE A 301 1.47 -11.52 4.41
N CYS A 302 2.48 -10.85 3.82
CA CYS A 302 2.47 -10.35 2.46
C CYS A 302 3.25 -11.29 1.55
N ARG A 303 2.86 -11.36 0.27
CA ARG A 303 3.63 -12.07 -0.76
C ARG A 303 4.77 -11.19 -1.28
N LYS A 304 5.78 -11.79 -1.94
CA LYS A 304 6.86 -11.03 -2.60
C LYS A 304 6.33 -10.01 -3.61
N SER A 305 5.28 -10.37 -4.36
CA SER A 305 4.58 -9.48 -5.29
C SER A 305 3.99 -8.23 -4.62
N ASP A 306 3.49 -8.35 -3.41
CA ASP A 306 2.89 -7.23 -2.68
C ASP A 306 3.93 -6.19 -2.27
N ASN A 307 5.17 -6.59 -2.05
CA ASN A 307 6.30 -5.68 -1.81
C ASN A 307 6.75 -4.95 -3.08
N ALA A 308 6.78 -5.65 -4.21
CA ALA A 308 7.21 -5.08 -5.49
C ALA A 308 6.28 -3.93 -5.95
N ILE A 309 5.01 -3.96 -5.57
CA ILE A 309 3.99 -2.94 -5.92
C ILE A 309 3.81 -1.90 -4.82
N HIS A 310 4.69 -1.84 -3.82
CA HIS A 310 4.50 -1.01 -2.63
C HIS A 310 3.18 -1.26 -1.86
N THR A 311 2.45 -2.32 -2.18
CA THR A 311 1.18 -2.66 -1.53
C THR A 311 1.37 -2.82 -0.02
N ALA A 312 2.43 -3.52 0.40
CA ALA A 312 2.71 -3.70 1.82
C ALA A 312 3.01 -2.37 2.54
N THR A 313 3.66 -1.42 1.85
CA THR A 313 3.89 -0.07 2.39
C THR A 313 2.57 0.69 2.52
N ASN A 314 1.73 0.63 1.48
CA ASN A 314 0.40 1.23 1.48
C ASN A 314 -0.47 0.70 2.61
N LEU A 315 -0.48 -0.63 2.80
CA LEU A 315 -1.21 -1.29 3.88
C LEU A 315 -0.70 -0.84 5.26
N THR A 316 0.62 -0.73 5.43
CA THR A 316 1.22 -0.28 6.70
C THR A 316 0.75 1.13 7.07
N HIS A 317 0.77 2.07 6.11
CA HIS A 317 0.30 3.44 6.35
C HIS A 317 -1.21 3.50 6.58
N ARG A 318 -1.98 2.75 5.79
CA ARG A 318 -3.43 2.66 5.98
C ARG A 318 -3.76 2.17 7.39
N LEU A 319 -3.13 1.08 7.85
CA LEU A 319 -3.32 0.56 9.20
C LEU A 319 -2.84 1.56 10.28
N ALA A 320 -1.72 2.27 10.06
CA ALA A 320 -1.24 3.28 11.00
C ALA A 320 -2.21 4.47 11.15
N ASN A 321 -2.82 4.89 10.05
CA ASN A 321 -3.85 5.94 10.07
C ASN A 321 -5.15 5.46 10.73
N MET A 322 -5.51 4.19 10.52
CA MET A 322 -6.70 3.56 11.10
C MET A 322 -6.61 3.41 12.62
N PHE A 323 -5.41 3.12 13.11
CA PHE A 323 -5.15 2.84 14.52
C PHE A 323 -4.06 3.78 15.05
N PRO A 324 -4.40 5.07 15.27
CA PRO A 324 -3.41 6.10 15.63
C PRO A 324 -2.76 5.85 17.01
N ASN A 325 -3.42 5.07 17.88
CA ASN A 325 -2.88 4.68 19.19
C ASN A 325 -2.08 3.36 19.12
N SER A 326 -1.85 2.82 17.93
CA SER A 326 -1.13 1.55 17.71
C SER A 326 0.21 1.80 17.02
N CYS A 327 1.13 0.85 17.12
CA CYS A 327 2.38 0.90 16.38
C CYS A 327 2.29 -0.06 15.19
N VAL A 328 2.36 0.48 13.97
CA VAL A 328 2.34 -0.31 12.73
C VAL A 328 3.67 -0.16 12.01
N PHE A 329 4.31 -1.28 11.67
CA PHE A 329 5.59 -1.25 10.96
C PHE A 329 5.77 -2.49 10.09
N ARG A 330 6.73 -2.40 9.17
CA ARG A 330 7.12 -3.52 8.31
C ARG A 330 8.33 -4.25 8.86
N ASN A 331 8.29 -5.58 8.73
CA ASN A 331 9.45 -6.44 8.92
C ASN A 331 9.49 -7.44 7.76
N GLU A 332 10.46 -7.29 6.83
CA GLU A 332 10.55 -8.05 5.57
C GLU A 332 9.22 -8.08 4.78
N TYR A 333 8.62 -9.26 4.65
CA TYR A 333 7.35 -9.50 3.95
C TYR A 333 6.13 -9.49 4.88
N GLN A 334 6.26 -8.86 6.04
CA GLN A 334 5.23 -8.83 7.06
C GLN A 334 4.90 -7.39 7.46
N ILE A 335 3.64 -7.15 7.78
CA ILE A 335 3.19 -5.94 8.44
C ILE A 335 2.83 -6.33 9.86
N ILE A 336 3.46 -5.68 10.82
CA ILE A 336 3.25 -5.94 12.24
C ILE A 336 2.47 -4.77 12.82
N LEU A 337 1.36 -5.08 13.46
CA LEU A 337 0.51 -4.16 14.19
C LEU A 337 0.58 -4.53 15.67
N VAL A 338 1.09 -3.61 16.48
CA VAL A 338 1.04 -3.70 17.94
C VAL A 338 -0.10 -2.81 18.40
N LEU A 339 -1.25 -3.43 18.66
CA LEU A 339 -2.47 -2.75 19.06
C LEU A 339 -2.43 -2.47 20.55
N ASN A 340 -2.49 -1.20 20.96
CA ASN A 340 -2.60 -0.83 22.37
C ASN A 340 -4.09 -0.86 22.78
N LEU A 341 -4.48 -1.93 23.46
CA LEU A 341 -5.88 -2.17 23.85
C LEU A 341 -6.34 -1.25 24.98
N THR A 342 -5.43 -0.63 25.72
CA THR A 342 -5.76 0.34 26.78
C THR A 342 -6.19 1.68 26.20
N LEU A 343 -5.58 2.09 25.08
CA LEU A 343 -5.84 3.39 24.44
C LEU A 343 -6.86 3.32 23.31
N GLU A 344 -7.11 2.12 22.75
CA GLU A 344 -8.08 1.96 21.67
C GLU A 344 -9.50 1.93 22.23
N ASN A 345 -10.36 2.79 21.66
CA ASN A 345 -11.76 2.89 22.05
C ASN A 345 -12.68 1.98 21.22
N MET A 346 -12.16 1.28 20.23
CA MET A 346 -12.92 0.41 19.35
C MET A 346 -13.16 -0.95 20.02
N ALA A 347 -14.39 -1.44 20.00
CA ALA A 347 -14.67 -2.80 20.46
C ALA A 347 -13.87 -3.82 19.63
N THR A 348 -13.16 -4.73 20.30
CA THR A 348 -12.26 -5.73 19.70
C THR A 348 -12.95 -6.52 18.56
N ASP A 349 -14.21 -6.88 18.72
CA ASP A 349 -14.98 -7.63 17.70
C ASP A 349 -15.18 -6.83 16.40
N ARG A 350 -15.45 -5.52 16.49
CA ARG A 350 -15.55 -4.65 15.31
C ARG A 350 -14.22 -4.50 14.60
N PHE A 351 -13.13 -4.37 15.37
CA PHE A 351 -11.79 -4.33 14.85
C PHE A 351 -11.47 -5.57 14.00
N PHE A 352 -11.69 -6.77 14.55
CA PHE A 352 -11.38 -8.02 13.84
C PHE A 352 -12.33 -8.28 12.66
N ALA A 353 -13.60 -7.88 12.74
CA ALA A 353 -14.50 -7.95 11.61
C ALA A 353 -14.01 -7.09 10.44
N TYR A 354 -13.58 -5.86 10.72
CA TYR A 354 -13.05 -4.95 9.71
C TYR A 354 -11.73 -5.46 9.10
N ILE A 355 -10.76 -5.84 9.93
CA ILE A 355 -9.49 -6.41 9.44
C ILE A 355 -9.75 -7.69 8.64
N GLY A 356 -10.68 -8.54 9.07
CA GLY A 356 -11.01 -9.78 8.37
C GLY A 356 -11.53 -9.54 6.96
N GLU A 357 -12.42 -8.57 6.77
CA GLU A 357 -12.92 -8.16 5.46
C GLU A 357 -11.79 -7.61 4.59
N PHE A 358 -10.99 -6.70 5.14
CA PHE A 358 -9.83 -6.14 4.48
C PHE A 358 -8.81 -7.21 4.00
N LEU A 359 -8.53 -8.20 4.85
CA LEU A 359 -7.63 -9.31 4.52
C LEU A 359 -8.20 -10.22 3.42
N ARG A 360 -9.53 -10.50 3.45
CA ARG A 360 -10.20 -11.28 2.39
C ARG A 360 -10.07 -10.60 1.05
N LEU A 361 -10.39 -9.31 0.97
CA LEU A 361 -10.30 -8.52 -0.26
C LEU A 361 -8.86 -8.44 -0.81
N GLY A 362 -7.87 -8.37 0.08
CA GLY A 362 -6.45 -8.38 -0.29
C GLY A 362 -5.87 -9.77 -0.56
N ASN A 363 -6.64 -10.85 -0.31
CA ASN A 363 -6.14 -12.23 -0.28
C ASN A 363 -4.89 -12.38 0.60
N LEU A 364 -4.94 -11.76 1.78
CA LEU A 364 -3.91 -11.76 2.80
C LEU A 364 -4.35 -12.60 3.99
N LYS A 365 -3.39 -13.02 4.79
CA LYS A 365 -3.60 -13.80 6.01
C LYS A 365 -2.95 -13.08 7.18
N ALA A 366 -3.52 -13.25 8.37
CA ALA A 366 -2.95 -12.71 9.60
C ALA A 366 -2.93 -13.73 10.72
N GLY A 367 -1.85 -13.68 11.51
CA GLY A 367 -1.77 -14.36 12.80
C GLY A 367 -1.95 -13.36 13.95
N VAL A 368 -2.64 -13.75 14.99
CA VAL A 368 -2.98 -12.93 16.16
C VAL A 368 -2.46 -13.60 17.43
N SER A 369 -1.73 -12.84 18.26
CA SER A 369 -1.23 -13.31 19.54
C SER A 369 -2.31 -13.36 20.61
N MET A 370 -2.01 -13.95 21.77
CA MET A 370 -2.73 -13.66 23.00
C MET A 370 -2.57 -12.19 23.38
N GLN A 371 -3.50 -11.67 24.18
CA GLN A 371 -3.36 -10.36 24.80
C GLN A 371 -2.28 -10.41 25.89
N GLY A 372 -1.56 -9.33 26.06
CA GLY A 372 -0.47 -9.23 27.02
C GLY A 372 -0.32 -7.88 27.68
N HIS A 373 0.40 -7.84 28.80
CA HIS A 373 0.77 -6.62 29.53
C HIS A 373 2.30 -6.47 29.63
N ASP A 374 3.06 -7.45 29.13
CA ASP A 374 4.51 -7.48 29.30
C ASP A 374 5.23 -7.21 27.98
N PHE A 375 5.45 -5.94 27.69
CA PHE A 375 6.21 -5.52 26.50
C PHE A 375 7.66 -6.02 26.51
N MET A 376 8.24 -6.36 27.68
CA MET A 376 9.60 -6.91 27.74
C MET A 376 9.71 -8.25 27.04
N ASN A 377 8.60 -8.99 27.00
CA ASN A 377 8.47 -10.28 26.35
C ASN A 377 7.79 -10.19 24.97
N PHE A 378 7.72 -9.00 24.36
CA PHE A 378 7.05 -8.77 23.06
C PHE A 378 7.43 -9.77 21.98
N ARG A 379 8.72 -10.18 21.90
CA ARG A 379 9.19 -11.18 20.91
C ARG A 379 8.40 -12.49 20.94
N TYR A 380 7.89 -12.90 22.11
CA TYR A 380 7.12 -14.14 22.23
C TYR A 380 5.68 -13.96 21.73
N TYR A 381 5.08 -12.78 21.92
CA TYR A 381 3.77 -12.46 21.31
C TYR A 381 3.88 -12.38 19.79
N TYR A 382 4.95 -11.81 19.28
CA TYR A 382 5.24 -11.88 17.84
C TYR A 382 5.41 -13.34 17.36
N ARG A 383 6.15 -14.19 18.12
CA ARG A 383 6.29 -15.62 17.77
C ARG A 383 4.95 -16.35 17.79
N GLN A 384 4.03 -16.01 18.68
CA GLN A 384 2.67 -16.55 18.68
C GLN A 384 1.93 -16.27 17.38
N THR A 385 2.07 -15.08 16.79
CA THR A 385 1.44 -14.75 15.51
C THR A 385 1.98 -15.61 14.36
N GLN A 386 3.27 -15.91 14.38
CA GLN A 386 3.91 -16.79 13.39
C GLN A 386 3.35 -18.21 13.48
N ILE A 387 3.28 -18.74 14.70
CA ILE A 387 2.76 -20.07 14.98
C ILE A 387 1.29 -20.18 14.58
N ALA A 388 0.48 -19.17 14.95
CA ALA A 388 -0.93 -19.12 14.60
C ALA A 388 -1.14 -19.19 13.08
N HIS A 389 -0.36 -18.44 12.33
CA HIS A 389 -0.41 -18.46 10.86
C HIS A 389 0.08 -19.80 10.30
N GLU A 390 1.22 -20.32 10.78
CA GLU A 390 1.83 -21.55 10.26
C GLU A 390 0.91 -22.76 10.46
N VAL A 391 0.34 -22.90 11.66
CA VAL A 391 -0.58 -24.01 11.98
C VAL A 391 -1.95 -23.78 11.34
N GLY A 392 -2.51 -22.57 11.47
CA GLY A 392 -3.84 -22.25 10.93
C GLY A 392 -3.92 -22.40 9.42
N LEU A 393 -2.86 -22.04 8.69
CA LEU A 393 -2.80 -22.19 7.24
C LEU A 393 -2.85 -23.65 6.80
N SER A 394 -2.31 -24.60 7.59
CA SER A 394 -2.38 -26.02 7.31
C SER A 394 -3.75 -26.64 7.62
N GLU A 395 -4.55 -26.04 8.50
CA GLU A 395 -5.85 -26.57 8.90
C GLU A 395 -7.01 -25.94 8.12
N ASP A 396 -7.00 -24.64 7.91
CA ASP A 396 -8.09 -23.91 7.25
C ASP A 396 -7.58 -22.78 6.35
N LEU A 397 -7.49 -23.07 5.06
CA LEU A 397 -7.05 -22.10 4.05
C LEU A 397 -8.04 -20.95 3.80
N GLN A 398 -9.30 -21.07 4.22
CA GLN A 398 -10.33 -20.07 3.94
C GLN A 398 -10.33 -18.93 4.97
N GLU A 399 -9.93 -19.21 6.21
CA GLU A 399 -9.90 -18.20 7.25
C GLU A 399 -8.83 -17.12 6.96
N PRO A 400 -9.18 -15.84 7.09
CA PRO A 400 -8.24 -14.74 6.91
C PRO A 400 -7.41 -14.46 8.17
N ILE A 401 -7.89 -14.85 9.35
CA ILE A 401 -7.28 -14.55 10.65
C ILE A 401 -7.13 -15.83 11.48
N TYR A 402 -5.93 -16.05 11.95
CA TYR A 402 -5.58 -17.19 12.80
C TYR A 402 -5.21 -16.72 14.20
N TYR A 403 -6.00 -17.13 15.21
CA TYR A 403 -5.78 -16.79 16.61
C TYR A 403 -4.91 -17.83 17.29
N PHE A 404 -3.83 -17.42 17.94
CA PHE A 404 -2.90 -18.34 18.61
C PHE A 404 -3.59 -19.23 19.65
N GLU A 405 -4.57 -18.71 20.40
CA GLU A 405 -5.34 -19.48 21.38
C GLU A 405 -5.95 -20.74 20.79
N LYS A 406 -6.48 -20.66 19.57
CA LYS A 406 -7.07 -21.81 18.86
C LYS A 406 -6.03 -22.88 18.52
N TYR A 407 -4.80 -22.44 18.21
CA TYR A 407 -3.75 -23.31 17.68
C TYR A 407 -2.64 -23.66 18.70
N ALA A 408 -2.72 -23.19 19.95
CA ALA A 408 -1.70 -23.38 20.96
C ALA A 408 -1.46 -24.88 21.26
N PHE A 409 -2.53 -25.67 21.38
CA PHE A 409 -2.42 -27.11 21.62
C PHE A 409 -1.84 -27.85 20.41
N HIS A 410 -2.23 -27.51 19.20
CA HIS A 410 -1.66 -28.10 17.98
C HIS A 410 -0.15 -27.84 17.89
N TYR A 411 0.28 -26.63 18.23
CA TYR A 411 1.70 -26.31 18.32
C TYR A 411 2.43 -27.15 19.37
N PHE A 412 1.84 -27.32 20.54
CA PHE A 412 2.40 -28.13 21.61
C PHE A 412 2.62 -29.58 21.16
N PHE A 413 1.63 -30.21 20.56
CA PHE A 413 1.72 -31.58 20.05
C PHE A 413 2.73 -31.71 18.90
N ARG A 414 2.75 -30.73 18.00
CA ARG A 414 3.71 -30.69 16.89
C ARG A 414 5.15 -30.62 17.38
N GLN A 415 5.43 -29.80 18.42
CA GLN A 415 6.77 -29.71 19.00
C GLN A 415 7.17 -31.04 19.69
N ALA A 416 6.26 -31.66 20.41
CA ALA A 416 6.52 -32.94 21.05
C ALA A 416 6.83 -34.03 19.99
N SER A 417 6.10 -34.04 18.88
CA SER A 417 6.26 -34.99 17.78
C SER A 417 7.52 -34.82 16.92
N GLN A 418 8.26 -33.71 17.09
CA GLN A 418 9.56 -33.53 16.43
C GLN A 418 10.68 -34.38 17.02
N VAL A 419 10.53 -34.82 18.27
CA VAL A 419 11.57 -35.55 19.00
C VAL A 419 11.22 -37.04 19.12
N LEU A 420 9.94 -37.36 19.36
CA LEU A 420 9.45 -38.73 19.55
C LEU A 420 8.26 -39.00 18.59
N LEU A 421 8.09 -40.24 18.21
CA LEU A 421 6.89 -40.63 17.47
C LEU A 421 5.64 -40.41 18.31
N PRO A 422 4.52 -39.94 17.74
CA PRO A 422 3.27 -39.68 18.46
C PRO A 422 2.84 -40.81 19.37
N GLU A 423 2.95 -42.06 18.90
CA GLU A 423 2.59 -43.27 19.66
C GLU A 423 3.46 -43.48 20.91
N MET A 424 4.71 -43.03 20.88
CA MET A 424 5.61 -43.13 22.04
C MET A 424 5.25 -42.14 23.17
N LEU A 425 4.43 -41.13 22.84
CA LEU A 425 3.92 -40.11 23.76
C LEU A 425 2.53 -40.46 24.31
N CYS A 426 1.86 -41.47 23.72
CA CYS A 426 0.52 -41.88 24.13
C CYS A 426 0.54 -42.85 25.30
N ALA A 427 -0.54 -42.88 26.06
CA ALA A 427 -0.77 -43.87 27.10
C ALA A 427 -0.74 -45.29 26.51
N PRO A 428 0.16 -46.17 26.99
CA PRO A 428 0.28 -47.54 26.46
C PRO A 428 -1.04 -48.34 26.50
N GLN A 429 -1.86 -48.04 27.48
CA GLN A 429 -3.15 -48.67 27.68
C GLN A 429 -4.16 -48.28 26.60
N LEU A 430 -4.11 -47.03 26.11
CA LEU A 430 -4.92 -46.58 25.00
C LEU A 430 -4.52 -47.29 23.70
N LEU A 431 -3.22 -47.44 23.48
CA LEU A 431 -2.74 -48.20 22.29
C LEU A 431 -3.18 -49.66 22.32
N LYS A 432 -3.12 -50.32 23.49
CA LYS A 432 -3.67 -51.66 23.68
C LYS A 432 -5.17 -51.73 23.44
N LEU A 433 -5.92 -50.71 23.87
CA LEU A 433 -7.37 -50.64 23.62
C LEU A 433 -7.70 -50.51 22.15
N ILE A 434 -6.95 -49.71 21.39
CA ILE A 434 -7.09 -49.61 19.94
C ILE A 434 -6.83 -50.95 19.25
N GLU A 435 -5.78 -51.66 19.66
CA GLU A 435 -5.50 -53.02 19.14
C GLU A 435 -6.61 -53.99 19.50
N TYR A 436 -7.15 -53.92 20.71
CA TYR A 436 -8.27 -54.74 21.15
C TYR A 436 -9.52 -54.51 20.28
N ASP A 437 -9.87 -53.24 20.03
CA ASP A 437 -11.02 -52.88 19.18
C ASP A 437 -10.85 -53.45 17.76
N LYS A 438 -9.66 -53.29 17.16
CA LYS A 438 -9.32 -53.83 15.85
C LYS A 438 -9.49 -55.37 15.77
N LYS A 439 -9.09 -56.07 16.86
CA LYS A 439 -9.13 -57.51 16.92
C LYS A 439 -10.55 -58.06 17.17
N HIS A 440 -11.37 -57.35 17.89
CA HIS A 440 -12.69 -57.80 18.36
C HIS A 440 -13.87 -57.13 17.68
N ASP A 441 -13.61 -56.21 16.72
CA ASP A 441 -14.63 -55.40 16.05
C ASP A 441 -15.52 -54.66 17.06
N THR A 442 -14.86 -53.94 17.99
CA THR A 442 -15.51 -53.18 19.05
C THR A 442 -15.17 -51.69 18.96
N GLU A 443 -15.91 -50.84 19.65
CA GLU A 443 -15.75 -49.36 19.66
C GLU A 443 -15.45 -48.80 21.05
N PHE A 444 -14.68 -49.51 21.85
CA PHE A 444 -14.36 -49.08 23.21
C PHE A 444 -13.49 -47.84 23.22
N THR A 445 -12.57 -47.72 22.29
CA THR A 445 -11.72 -46.50 22.14
C THR A 445 -12.57 -45.26 21.92
N TYR A 446 -13.51 -45.33 20.99
CA TYR A 446 -14.43 -44.20 20.72
C TYR A 446 -15.36 -43.94 21.93
N THR A 447 -15.86 -44.97 22.57
CA THR A 447 -16.66 -44.84 23.80
C THR A 447 -15.87 -44.15 24.93
N LEU A 448 -14.58 -44.52 25.10
CA LEU A 448 -13.70 -43.89 26.10
C LEU A 448 -13.47 -42.41 25.78
N GLN A 449 -13.13 -42.08 24.55
CA GLN A 449 -12.91 -40.71 24.10
C GLN A 449 -14.13 -39.84 24.42
N ARG A 450 -15.32 -40.24 23.96
CA ARG A 450 -16.57 -39.53 24.21
C ARG A 450 -16.91 -39.42 25.71
N TYR A 451 -16.66 -40.45 26.47
CA TYR A 451 -16.88 -40.46 27.92
C TYR A 451 -15.99 -39.45 28.66
N LEU A 452 -14.70 -39.36 28.27
CA LEU A 452 -13.77 -38.41 28.86
C LEU A 452 -14.09 -36.96 28.44
N ILE A 453 -14.44 -36.71 27.18
CA ILE A 453 -14.82 -35.39 26.67
C ILE A 453 -16.12 -34.90 27.36
N ASN A 454 -17.06 -35.78 27.61
CA ASN A 454 -18.31 -35.49 28.31
C ASN A 454 -18.14 -35.50 29.84
N GLU A 455 -16.93 -35.27 30.35
CA GLU A 455 -16.63 -35.19 31.79
C GLU A 455 -17.15 -36.40 32.58
N ARG A 456 -17.12 -37.57 31.98
CA ARG A 456 -17.60 -38.84 32.53
C ARG A 456 -19.09 -38.89 32.78
N ASN A 457 -19.89 -38.08 32.12
CA ASN A 457 -21.33 -38.06 32.23
C ASN A 457 -21.93 -39.22 31.39
N ILE A 458 -22.30 -40.28 32.08
CA ILE A 458 -22.86 -41.49 31.44
C ILE A 458 -24.14 -41.18 30.63
N LYS A 459 -25.02 -40.27 31.12
CA LYS A 459 -26.27 -39.91 30.46
C LYS A 459 -26.02 -39.16 29.17
N ILE A 460 -25.15 -38.15 29.17
CA ILE A 460 -24.78 -37.39 27.99
C ILE A 460 -24.10 -38.29 26.98
N THR A 461 -23.11 -39.06 27.41
CA THR A 461 -22.35 -39.94 26.53
C THR A 461 -23.24 -41.04 25.89
N ALA A 462 -24.15 -41.66 26.67
CA ALA A 462 -25.09 -42.64 26.13
C ALA A 462 -25.99 -42.03 25.08
N SER A 463 -26.50 -40.81 25.31
CA SER A 463 -27.33 -40.08 24.33
C SER A 463 -26.57 -39.76 23.07
N GLU A 464 -25.31 -39.34 23.17
CA GLU A 464 -24.46 -39.00 22.02
C GLU A 464 -24.11 -40.23 21.18
N LEU A 465 -23.84 -41.37 21.87
CA LEU A 465 -23.54 -42.62 21.21
C LEU A 465 -24.78 -43.39 20.72
N HIS A 466 -26.00 -42.80 20.93
CA HIS A 466 -27.26 -43.44 20.59
C HIS A 466 -27.47 -44.84 21.19
N ILE A 467 -26.96 -45.06 22.43
CA ILE A 467 -27.13 -46.31 23.15
C ILE A 467 -27.91 -46.12 24.46
N HIS A 468 -28.50 -47.22 24.94
CA HIS A 468 -29.16 -47.20 26.21
C HIS A 468 -28.17 -47.04 27.39
N ARG A 469 -28.59 -46.40 28.48
CA ARG A 469 -27.77 -46.15 29.67
C ARG A 469 -27.18 -47.46 30.25
N SER A 470 -27.92 -48.55 30.23
CA SER A 470 -27.43 -49.89 30.70
C SER A 470 -26.28 -50.38 29.86
N THR A 471 -26.33 -50.21 28.53
CA THR A 471 -25.25 -50.54 27.60
C THR A 471 -24.01 -49.70 27.87
N MET A 472 -24.22 -48.39 28.16
CA MET A 472 -23.13 -47.50 28.51
C MET A 472 -22.46 -47.94 29.81
N ASN A 473 -23.25 -48.25 30.86
CA ASN A 473 -22.68 -48.78 32.12
C ASN A 473 -21.85 -50.05 31.88
N TYR A 474 -22.34 -50.98 31.06
CA TYR A 474 -21.60 -52.20 30.71
C TYR A 474 -20.29 -51.83 29.99
N ARG A 475 -20.35 -50.95 28.99
CA ARG A 475 -19.14 -50.48 28.27
C ARG A 475 -18.11 -49.85 29.22
N ILE A 476 -18.52 -49.03 30.18
CA ILE A 476 -17.65 -48.40 31.15
C ILE A 476 -17.03 -49.45 32.10
N SER A 477 -17.79 -50.44 32.59
CA SER A 477 -17.25 -51.50 33.44
C SER A 477 -16.19 -52.30 32.66
N ARG A 478 -16.47 -52.62 31.41
CA ARG A 478 -15.55 -53.34 30.53
C ARG A 478 -14.30 -52.53 30.20
N LEU A 479 -14.44 -51.20 29.99
CA LEU A 479 -13.30 -50.28 29.78
C LEU A 479 -12.38 -50.26 30.98
N LYS A 480 -12.94 -50.21 32.22
CA LYS A 480 -12.14 -50.23 33.44
C LYS A 480 -11.31 -51.53 33.58
N GLU A 481 -11.88 -52.69 33.17
CA GLU A 481 -11.17 -53.96 33.18
C GLU A 481 -10.05 -53.99 32.11
N LEU A 482 -10.34 -53.52 30.89
CA LEU A 482 -9.40 -53.53 29.77
C LEU A 482 -8.24 -52.54 29.92
N LEU A 483 -8.52 -51.38 30.49
CA LEU A 483 -7.50 -50.32 30.62
C LEU A 483 -6.54 -50.58 31.76
N GLU A 484 -6.98 -51.24 32.85
CA GLU A 484 -6.20 -51.39 34.10
C GLU A 484 -5.70 -50.03 34.64
N ILE A 485 -6.47 -48.97 34.37
CA ILE A 485 -6.19 -47.57 34.80
C ILE A 485 -7.36 -47.06 35.60
N ASP A 486 -7.06 -46.37 36.70
CA ASP A 486 -8.06 -45.63 37.47
C ASP A 486 -8.49 -44.36 36.72
N LEU A 487 -9.73 -44.34 36.23
CA LEU A 487 -10.35 -43.21 35.55
C LEU A 487 -10.85 -42.11 36.56
N GLU A 488 -10.81 -42.38 37.84
CA GLU A 488 -11.07 -41.38 38.91
C GLU A 488 -9.84 -40.50 39.11
N ASN A 489 -8.65 -40.95 38.81
CA ASN A 489 -7.41 -40.17 38.88
C ASN A 489 -7.39 -39.16 37.69
N SER A 490 -7.21 -37.87 38.03
CA SER A 490 -7.17 -36.76 37.08
C SER A 490 -5.98 -36.80 36.12
N GLU A 491 -4.83 -37.26 36.57
CA GLU A 491 -3.61 -37.35 35.76
C GLU A 491 -3.76 -38.43 34.69
N ASN A 492 -4.37 -39.58 35.02
CA ASN A 492 -4.66 -40.64 34.06
C ASN A 492 -5.63 -40.15 32.98
N ARG A 493 -6.67 -39.41 33.36
CA ARG A 493 -7.64 -38.84 32.39
C ARG A 493 -6.96 -37.86 31.48
N LEU A 494 -6.14 -36.94 32.03
CA LEU A 494 -5.41 -35.96 31.28
C LEU A 494 -4.45 -36.63 30.27
N TYR A 495 -3.76 -37.68 30.69
CA TYR A 495 -2.85 -38.43 29.82
C TYR A 495 -3.60 -39.13 28.69
N LEU A 496 -4.74 -39.78 28.99
CA LEU A 496 -5.60 -40.37 27.97
C LEU A 496 -6.14 -39.33 26.98
N LEU A 497 -6.64 -38.15 27.44
CA LEU A 497 -7.12 -37.09 26.59
C LEU A 497 -6.01 -36.56 25.69
N ASN A 498 -4.83 -36.27 26.22
CA ASN A 498 -3.68 -35.85 25.44
C ASN A 498 -3.27 -36.93 24.41
N SER A 499 -3.40 -38.22 24.75
CA SER A 499 -3.11 -39.29 23.84
C SER A 499 -4.09 -39.33 22.66
N PHE A 500 -5.38 -39.08 22.88
CA PHE A 500 -6.35 -38.94 21.79
C PHE A 500 -5.99 -37.74 20.89
N TYR A 501 -5.72 -36.58 21.44
CA TYR A 501 -5.30 -35.41 20.62
C TYR A 501 -4.02 -35.69 19.85
N MET A 502 -3.07 -36.44 20.42
CA MET A 502 -1.82 -36.81 19.72
C MET A 502 -2.06 -37.77 18.54
N LEU A 503 -3.00 -38.70 18.68
CA LEU A 503 -3.36 -39.62 17.60
C LEU A 503 -4.14 -38.93 16.49
N ASP A 504 -5.09 -38.09 16.83
CA ASP A 504 -5.82 -37.26 15.86
C ASP A 504 -4.86 -36.35 15.08
N PHE A 505 -3.86 -35.77 15.76
CA PHE A 505 -2.80 -34.98 15.14
C PHE A 505 -2.00 -35.80 14.10
N LYS A 506 -1.68 -37.05 14.43
CA LYS A 506 -0.96 -37.96 13.50
C LYS A 506 -1.75 -38.15 12.21
N GLU A 507 -3.05 -38.42 12.29
CA GLU A 507 -3.89 -38.64 11.12
C GLU A 507 -3.98 -37.39 10.24
N LEU A 508 -3.99 -36.19 10.83
CA LEU A 508 -4.07 -34.91 10.10
C LEU A 508 -2.75 -34.48 9.43
N TYR A 509 -1.58 -34.86 9.99
CA TYR A 509 -0.29 -34.29 9.58
C TYR A 509 0.76 -35.28 9.09
N GLN A 510 0.49 -36.60 9.14
CA GLN A 510 1.42 -37.64 8.68
C GLN A 510 0.85 -38.49 7.53
N SER A 511 -0.36 -38.19 7.07
CA SER A 511 -0.94 -38.74 5.80
C SER A 511 -0.52 -37.82 4.64
#